data_7049396445306cf0d97f56f9b194dbfe
#
_entry.id   7049396445306cf0d97f56f9b194dbfe
#
_cell.length_a   1.000
_cell.length_b   1.000
_cell.length_c   1.000
_cell.angle_alpha   90.00
_cell.angle_beta   90.00
_cell.angle_gamma   90.00
#
_symmetry.space_group_name_H-M   'P 1'
#
loop_
_entity.id
_entity.type
_entity.pdbx_description
1 polymer ?
#
loop_
_entity_poly.entity_id
_entity_poly.type
_entity_poly.pdbx_seq_one_letter_code
_entity_poly.pdbx_strand_id
1 'polypeptide(L)'
;MFTKRVQRIMMLAVALLAWVFVMAQDVMPAHVRQVQYMDHVQIPAHLNPGLAVDLDNPASYLYPEWSNEYVHKFDDVVIPDTVVISMKGYCMPTDSTRITDKYGYRPRRGRAHLGLDIKVKTGDTIRAAFDGKVRISRYERRGYGHYLVIRHPNGLETVYGHLSKKLVAENDIVHAGDPIGLGGNTGRSTGSHLHFETRVLGNAINPAYMFDFPHQTAVTDYFIYAKNTREIYYTVKKGDTLSRIAIKNETTIGNICKLNGISRNAVIKVGQTLRVN
;
A
#
# COMPACT_ATOMS: atom_id res chain seq x y z
N MET A 1 33.13 27.01 -27.96
CA MET A 1 32.02 27.68 -28.67
C MET A 1 31.10 26.58 -29.23
N PHE A 2 30.02 26.24 -28.55
CA PHE A 2 29.07 25.21 -29.01
C PHE A 2 28.27 25.76 -30.20
N THR A 3 28.24 25.00 -31.32
CA THR A 3 27.53 25.45 -32.50
C THR A 3 26.01 25.49 -32.25
N LYS A 4 25.31 26.45 -32.85
CA LYS A 4 23.84 26.62 -32.76
C LYS A 4 23.07 25.33 -33.04
N ARG A 5 23.67 24.37 -33.69
CA ARG A 5 23.12 23.04 -33.98
C ARG A 5 23.11 22.13 -32.75
N VAL A 6 24.16 22.19 -31.91
CA VAL A 6 24.25 21.42 -30.63
C VAL A 6 23.27 21.99 -29.61
N GLN A 7 23.11 23.31 -29.53
CA GLN A 7 22.11 23.94 -28.67
C GLN A 7 20.68 23.57 -29.06
N ARG A 8 20.36 23.48 -30.37
CA ARG A 8 19.03 23.04 -30.82
C ARG A 8 18.76 21.56 -30.51
N ILE A 9 19.76 20.69 -30.63
CA ILE A 9 19.63 19.26 -30.29
C ILE A 9 19.44 19.12 -28.77
N MET A 10 20.17 19.85 -27.95
CA MET A 10 19.96 19.84 -26.49
C MET A 10 18.58 20.38 -26.09
N MET A 11 18.11 21.48 -26.71
CA MET A 11 16.75 21.98 -26.43
C MET A 11 15.65 21.00 -26.87
N LEU A 12 15.80 20.30 -27.98
CA LEU A 12 14.86 19.26 -28.42
C LEU A 12 14.87 18.04 -27.51
N ALA A 13 16.05 17.62 -27.02
CA ALA A 13 16.17 16.52 -26.07
C ALA A 13 15.53 16.87 -24.71
N VAL A 14 15.73 18.09 -24.20
CA VAL A 14 15.08 18.56 -22.98
C VAL A 14 13.58 18.70 -23.15
N ALA A 15 13.10 19.18 -24.32
CA ALA A 15 11.67 19.26 -24.59
C ALA A 15 11.03 17.89 -24.75
N LEU A 16 11.72 16.89 -25.35
CA LEU A 16 11.25 15.51 -25.46
C LEU A 16 11.18 14.82 -24.09
N LEU A 17 12.21 15.03 -23.26
CA LEU A 17 12.22 14.54 -21.88
C LEU A 17 11.10 15.15 -21.05
N ALA A 18 10.86 16.48 -21.20
CA ALA A 18 9.75 17.14 -20.54
C ALA A 18 8.38 16.62 -21.03
N TRP A 19 8.23 16.29 -22.30
CA TRP A 19 6.99 15.77 -22.87
C TRP A 19 6.71 14.31 -22.43
N VAL A 20 7.73 13.47 -22.41
CA VAL A 20 7.64 12.11 -21.86
C VAL A 20 7.31 12.16 -20.37
N PHE A 21 7.83 13.16 -19.66
CA PHE A 21 7.55 13.38 -18.23
C PHE A 21 6.09 13.82 -17.98
N VAL A 22 5.54 14.71 -18.81
CA VAL A 22 4.12 15.13 -18.73
C VAL A 22 3.18 13.97 -19.02
N MET A 23 3.51 13.13 -20.02
CA MET A 23 2.69 11.96 -20.36
C MET A 23 2.75 10.86 -19.30
N ALA A 24 3.87 10.71 -18.59
CA ALA A 24 3.98 9.76 -17.47
C ALA A 24 3.12 10.18 -16.26
N GLN A 25 2.90 11.47 -16.08
CA GLN A 25 2.04 11.98 -14.99
C GLN A 25 0.55 11.68 -15.20
N ASP A 26 0.08 11.54 -16.43
CA ASP A 26 -1.34 11.27 -16.72
C ASP A 26 -1.76 9.82 -16.47
N VAL A 27 -0.81 8.90 -16.33
CA VAL A 27 -1.05 7.47 -16.04
C VAL A 27 -1.06 7.17 -14.53
N MET A 28 -0.55 8.08 -13.70
CA MET A 28 -0.52 7.89 -12.24
C MET A 28 -1.75 8.47 -11.55
N PRO A 29 -2.31 7.77 -10.53
CA PRO A 29 -3.38 8.28 -9.68
C PRO A 29 -3.01 9.65 -9.08
N ALA A 30 -3.98 10.54 -8.93
CA ALA A 30 -3.75 11.93 -8.51
C ALA A 30 -3.01 12.06 -7.16
N HIS A 31 -3.12 11.08 -6.27
CA HIS A 31 -2.42 11.04 -4.97
C HIS A 31 -0.94 10.62 -5.07
N VAL A 32 -0.51 10.03 -6.21
CA VAL A 32 0.89 9.65 -6.46
C VAL A 32 1.64 10.72 -7.25
N ARG A 33 0.92 11.64 -7.94
CA ARG A 33 1.54 12.69 -8.78
C ARG A 33 2.45 13.66 -8.03
N GLN A 34 2.33 13.75 -6.71
CA GLN A 34 3.07 14.70 -5.87
C GLN A 34 4.41 14.16 -5.34
N VAL A 35 4.73 12.89 -5.61
CA VAL A 35 5.85 12.17 -4.95
C VAL A 35 7.21 12.38 -5.64
N GLN A 36 7.27 12.93 -6.85
CA GLN A 36 8.46 12.82 -7.70
C GLN A 36 9.50 13.95 -7.59
N TYR A 37 9.26 15.00 -6.79
CA TYR A 37 10.22 16.12 -6.65
C TYR A 37 10.28 16.65 -5.22
N MET A 38 10.98 15.94 -4.34
CA MET A 38 11.42 16.52 -3.09
C MET A 38 12.83 16.04 -2.74
N ASP A 39 13.84 16.67 -3.30
CA ASP A 39 15.24 16.52 -2.84
C ASP A 39 15.44 17.06 -1.41
N HIS A 40 14.46 17.75 -0.86
CA HIS A 40 14.36 18.17 0.53
C HIS A 40 12.90 18.14 0.96
N VAL A 41 12.48 17.08 1.65
CA VAL A 41 11.18 17.07 2.35
C VAL A 41 11.23 18.10 3.47
N GLN A 42 10.78 19.33 3.19
CA GLN A 42 10.40 20.24 4.25
C GLN A 42 9.10 19.73 4.84
N ILE A 43 9.20 19.10 6.02
CA ILE A 43 8.05 18.68 6.80
C ILE A 43 7.21 19.93 7.05
N PRO A 44 5.91 19.93 6.65
CA PRO A 44 5.07 21.10 6.83
C PRO A 44 5.02 21.48 8.31
N ALA A 45 5.33 22.74 8.61
CA ALA A 45 5.39 23.31 9.97
C ALA A 45 4.07 23.24 10.77
N HIS A 46 2.97 22.80 10.16
CA HIS A 46 1.67 22.61 10.82
C HIS A 46 1.46 21.22 11.44
N LEU A 47 2.41 20.29 11.32
CA LEU A 47 2.46 19.11 12.18
C LEU A 47 2.91 19.61 13.56
N ASN A 48 1.92 19.84 14.41
CA ASN A 48 1.91 20.44 15.74
C ASN A 48 3.27 20.43 16.45
N PRO A 49 3.94 21.59 16.65
CA PRO A 49 5.28 21.66 17.25
C PRO A 49 5.33 21.32 18.74
N GLY A 50 4.19 20.93 19.35
CA GLY A 50 4.09 20.56 20.76
C GLY A 50 4.16 19.05 21.05
N LEU A 51 4.03 18.18 20.05
CA LEU A 51 4.35 16.76 20.18
C LEU A 51 5.73 16.55 19.59
N ALA A 52 6.67 16.03 20.37
CA ALA A 52 7.92 15.50 19.85
C ALA A 52 7.57 14.28 18.98
N VAL A 53 7.27 14.56 17.68
CA VAL A 53 6.96 13.52 16.71
C VAL A 53 8.27 12.83 16.41
N ASP A 54 8.40 11.60 16.85
CA ASP A 54 9.52 10.73 16.50
C ASP A 54 9.41 10.38 15.01
N LEU A 55 10.10 11.13 14.18
CA LEU A 55 10.10 10.95 12.72
C LEU A 55 10.78 9.65 12.30
N ASP A 56 11.63 9.09 13.16
CA ASP A 56 12.27 7.79 12.94
C ASP A 56 11.34 6.64 13.34
N ASN A 57 10.29 6.91 14.12
CA ASN A 57 9.28 5.93 14.52
C ASN A 57 7.84 6.44 14.40
N PRO A 58 7.36 6.72 13.18
CA PRO A 58 5.99 7.16 12.94
C PRO A 58 4.93 6.22 13.51
N ALA A 59 5.21 4.92 13.64
CA ALA A 59 4.27 3.95 14.19
C ALA A 59 3.87 4.29 15.63
N SER A 60 4.74 4.96 16.40
CA SER A 60 4.47 5.28 17.82
C SER A 60 3.29 6.24 18.02
N TYR A 61 3.02 7.13 17.06
CA TYR A 61 1.90 8.07 17.11
C TYR A 61 0.75 7.73 16.16
N LEU A 62 1.01 6.91 15.11
CA LEU A 62 -0.03 6.51 14.17
C LEU A 62 -0.98 5.47 14.75
N TYR A 63 -0.44 4.52 15.50
CA TYR A 63 -1.19 3.38 16.01
C TYR A 63 -1.45 3.53 17.52
N PRO A 64 -2.71 3.83 17.93
CA PRO A 64 -3.02 4.10 19.34
C PRO A 64 -2.84 2.88 20.24
N GLU A 65 -2.99 1.67 19.66
CA GLU A 65 -2.96 0.43 20.39
C GLU A 65 -2.23 -0.68 19.67
N TRP A 66 -1.69 -1.63 20.43
CA TRP A 66 -1.20 -2.89 19.93
C TRP A 66 -2.30 -3.95 20.02
N SER A 67 -2.67 -4.54 18.88
CA SER A 67 -3.66 -5.61 18.80
C SER A 67 -3.20 -6.72 17.88
N ASN A 68 -3.30 -7.95 18.36
CA ASN A 68 -3.00 -9.16 17.56
C ASN A 68 -4.25 -9.74 16.87
N GLU A 69 -5.41 -9.07 16.91
CA GLU A 69 -6.67 -9.67 16.51
C GLU A 69 -7.02 -9.55 15.04
N TYR A 70 -6.95 -8.34 14.46
CA TYR A 70 -7.52 -8.06 13.14
C TYR A 70 -6.53 -7.38 12.20
N VAL A 71 -6.55 -7.76 10.92
CA VAL A 71 -5.71 -7.14 9.87
C VAL A 71 -6.21 -5.73 9.52
N HIS A 72 -7.51 -5.46 9.67
CA HIS A 72 -8.17 -4.28 9.05
C HIS A 72 -8.77 -3.28 10.05
N LYS A 73 -8.54 -3.41 11.35
CA LYS A 73 -9.34 -2.66 12.32
C LYS A 73 -8.62 -1.45 12.90
N PHE A 74 -8.88 -0.29 12.29
CA PHE A 74 -8.57 1.02 12.86
C PHE A 74 -9.72 1.99 12.51
N ASP A 75 -10.98 1.55 12.70
CA ASP A 75 -12.18 2.30 12.29
C ASP A 75 -12.32 3.64 13.04
N ASP A 76 -11.75 3.76 14.24
CA ASP A 76 -11.86 4.93 15.12
C ASP A 76 -10.60 5.82 15.11
N VAL A 77 -9.60 5.49 14.31
CA VAL A 77 -8.35 6.26 14.25
C VAL A 77 -8.46 7.40 13.25
N VAL A 78 -8.09 8.58 13.70
CA VAL A 78 -7.97 9.74 12.80
C VAL A 78 -6.72 9.55 11.96
N ILE A 79 -6.92 9.27 10.67
CA ILE A 79 -5.81 9.17 9.72
C ILE A 79 -5.27 10.58 9.49
N PRO A 80 -3.98 10.84 9.74
CA PRO A 80 -3.35 12.12 9.42
C PRO A 80 -3.55 12.48 7.94
N ASP A 81 -3.58 13.76 7.63
CA ASP A 81 -3.72 14.21 6.23
C ASP A 81 -2.54 13.77 5.37
N THR A 82 -1.39 13.56 6.00
CA THR A 82 -0.17 13.08 5.32
C THR A 82 0.63 12.19 6.27
N VAL A 83 1.12 11.05 5.77
CA VAL A 83 2.09 10.17 6.44
C VAL A 83 3.26 9.97 5.50
N VAL A 84 4.47 10.27 5.98
CA VAL A 84 5.71 10.02 5.24
C VAL A 84 6.28 8.68 5.69
N ILE A 85 6.47 7.78 4.76
CA ILE A 85 7.02 6.44 4.99
C ILE A 85 8.42 6.39 4.39
N SER A 86 9.43 6.23 5.25
CA SER A 86 10.80 6.02 4.80
C SER A 86 10.96 4.61 4.25
N MET A 87 11.59 4.49 3.10
CA MET A 87 12.01 3.20 2.53
C MET A 87 13.42 2.82 2.94
N LYS A 88 14.10 3.64 3.75
CA LYS A 88 15.46 3.35 4.23
C LYS A 88 15.49 2.03 5.00
N GLY A 89 16.49 1.22 4.71
CA GLY A 89 16.68 -0.08 5.37
C GLY A 89 15.70 -1.17 4.92
N TYR A 90 15.00 -0.99 3.81
CA TYR A 90 14.11 -2.01 3.26
C TYR A 90 14.88 -3.26 2.79
N CYS A 91 14.19 -4.37 2.77
CA CYS A 91 14.59 -5.60 2.08
C CYS A 91 13.44 -6.08 1.18
N MET A 92 13.77 -6.59 0.00
CA MET A 92 12.75 -7.23 -0.84
C MET A 92 12.24 -8.50 -0.14
N PRO A 93 10.90 -8.68 -0.03
CA PRO A 93 10.32 -9.80 0.72
C PRO A 93 10.55 -11.17 0.05
N THR A 94 10.99 -11.21 -1.20
CA THR A 94 11.35 -12.42 -1.95
C THR A 94 12.30 -12.05 -3.08
N ASP A 95 13.15 -13.00 -3.48
CA ASP A 95 14.07 -12.86 -4.62
C ASP A 95 13.33 -12.98 -5.98
N SER A 96 12.03 -13.25 -5.96
CA SER A 96 11.23 -13.40 -7.17
C SER A 96 10.86 -12.07 -7.81
N THR A 97 11.11 -11.96 -9.11
CA THR A 97 10.85 -10.76 -9.92
C THR A 97 9.47 -10.78 -10.62
N ARG A 98 8.78 -11.94 -10.57
CA ARG A 98 7.56 -12.16 -11.36
C ARG A 98 6.29 -11.87 -10.58
N ILE A 99 5.62 -10.76 -10.91
CA ILE A 99 4.27 -10.47 -10.43
C ILE A 99 3.27 -11.28 -11.27
N THR A 100 2.39 -12.04 -10.61
CA THR A 100 1.35 -12.88 -11.24
C THR A 100 -0.03 -12.24 -11.19
N ASP A 101 -0.29 -11.37 -10.21
CA ASP A 101 -1.53 -10.60 -10.14
C ASP A 101 -1.30 -9.26 -9.43
N LYS A 102 -1.95 -8.21 -9.94
CA LYS A 102 -1.75 -6.82 -9.50
C LYS A 102 -2.76 -6.42 -8.43
N TYR A 103 -2.40 -5.39 -7.68
CA TYR A 103 -3.32 -4.67 -6.78
C TYR A 103 -4.50 -4.07 -7.56
N GLY A 104 -5.67 -4.04 -6.92
CA GLY A 104 -6.85 -3.36 -7.44
C GLY A 104 -8.06 -4.26 -7.66
N TYR A 105 -9.09 -3.71 -8.30
CA TYR A 105 -10.33 -4.44 -8.54
C TYR A 105 -10.17 -5.50 -9.63
N ARG A 106 -10.62 -6.72 -9.32
CA ARG A 106 -10.62 -7.89 -10.23
C ARG A 106 -12.03 -8.10 -10.81
N PRO A 107 -12.38 -7.59 -11.99
CA PRO A 107 -13.75 -7.66 -12.54
C PRO A 107 -14.28 -9.09 -12.64
N ARG A 108 -13.44 -10.04 -13.10
CA ARG A 108 -13.82 -11.45 -13.25
C ARG A 108 -14.11 -12.15 -11.93
N ARG A 109 -13.54 -11.68 -10.81
CA ARG A 109 -13.72 -12.26 -9.47
C ARG A 109 -14.66 -11.45 -8.58
N GLY A 110 -15.11 -10.29 -9.05
CA GLY A 110 -16.03 -9.39 -8.34
C GLY A 110 -15.50 -8.84 -7.01
N ARG A 111 -14.18 -8.81 -6.81
CA ARG A 111 -13.55 -8.43 -5.52
C ARG A 111 -12.24 -7.69 -5.73
N ALA A 112 -11.82 -6.97 -4.66
CA ALA A 112 -10.51 -6.38 -4.58
C ALA A 112 -9.40 -7.41 -4.42
N HIS A 113 -8.24 -7.05 -4.92
CA HIS A 113 -6.95 -7.55 -4.56
C HIS A 113 -6.20 -6.46 -3.78
N LEU A 114 -5.95 -6.69 -2.52
CA LEU A 114 -5.39 -5.69 -1.60
C LEU A 114 -3.86 -5.71 -1.55
N GLY A 115 -3.22 -6.48 -2.44
CA GLY A 115 -1.78 -6.63 -2.51
C GLY A 115 -1.29 -6.98 -3.92
N LEU A 116 -0.06 -7.45 -3.98
CA LEU A 116 0.53 -8.07 -5.17
C LEU A 116 0.66 -9.58 -4.93
N ASP A 117 0.38 -10.38 -5.96
CA ASP A 117 0.73 -11.79 -5.95
C ASP A 117 2.06 -11.95 -6.71
N ILE A 118 3.09 -12.43 -6.02
CA ILE A 118 4.45 -12.64 -6.56
C ILE A 118 4.71 -14.14 -6.66
N LYS A 119 5.17 -14.60 -7.81
CA LYS A 119 5.44 -16.03 -8.04
C LYS A 119 6.58 -16.50 -7.15
N VAL A 120 6.29 -17.46 -6.29
CA VAL A 120 7.31 -18.21 -5.51
C VAL A 120 7.05 -19.70 -5.63
N LYS A 121 8.06 -20.52 -5.36
CA LYS A 121 7.90 -21.95 -5.16
C LYS A 121 7.54 -22.21 -3.69
N THR A 122 6.88 -23.34 -3.44
CA THR A 122 6.69 -23.80 -2.07
C THR A 122 8.07 -24.08 -1.45
N GLY A 123 8.33 -23.46 -0.30
CA GLY A 123 9.62 -23.54 0.38
C GLY A 123 10.58 -22.37 0.13
N ASP A 124 10.33 -21.52 -0.87
CA ASP A 124 11.15 -20.32 -1.08
C ASP A 124 11.10 -19.41 0.16
N THR A 125 12.24 -18.85 0.54
CA THR A 125 12.34 -17.98 1.72
C THR A 125 11.57 -16.68 1.51
N ILE A 126 10.74 -16.33 2.49
CA ILE A 126 10.06 -15.04 2.58
C ILE A 126 10.69 -14.25 3.72
N ARG A 127 11.05 -12.99 3.45
CA ARG A 127 11.79 -12.11 4.35
C ARG A 127 10.95 -10.93 4.83
N ALA A 128 11.27 -10.42 6.02
CA ALA A 128 10.72 -9.17 6.52
C ALA A 128 11.16 -8.00 5.63
N ALA A 129 10.21 -7.15 5.22
CA ALA A 129 10.52 -6.01 4.35
C ALA A 129 11.23 -4.87 5.07
N PHE A 130 11.05 -4.74 6.37
CA PHE A 130 11.71 -3.77 7.26
C PHE A 130 11.88 -4.37 8.64
N ASP A 131 12.66 -3.72 9.50
CA ASP A 131 12.65 -3.95 10.93
C ASP A 131 11.23 -3.81 11.46
N GLY A 132 10.85 -4.61 12.47
CA GLY A 132 9.51 -4.50 12.99
C GLY A 132 9.17 -5.53 14.05
N LYS A 133 7.89 -5.52 14.44
CA LYS A 133 7.31 -6.46 15.39
C LYS A 133 6.16 -7.21 14.75
N VAL A 134 6.17 -8.53 14.87
CA VAL A 134 5.13 -9.40 14.33
C VAL A 134 3.83 -9.16 15.10
N ARG A 135 2.84 -8.61 14.43
CA ARG A 135 1.54 -8.30 15.04
C ARG A 135 0.57 -9.47 14.94
N ILE A 136 0.57 -10.18 13.81
CA ILE A 136 -0.30 -11.34 13.59
C ILE A 136 0.51 -12.49 13.00
N SER A 137 0.32 -13.70 13.53
CA SER A 137 0.88 -14.95 13.02
C SER A 137 -0.18 -16.05 13.07
N ARG A 138 -1.09 -16.09 12.07
CA ARG A 138 -2.31 -16.92 12.11
C ARG A 138 -2.52 -17.73 10.85
N TYR A 139 -3.66 -18.46 10.82
CA TYR A 139 -4.14 -19.24 9.69
C TYR A 139 -5.60 -18.90 9.37
N GLU A 140 -5.87 -18.54 8.12
CA GLU A 140 -7.21 -18.25 7.62
C GLU A 140 -7.54 -19.11 6.39
N ARG A 141 -8.31 -20.16 6.59
CA ARG A 141 -8.62 -21.17 5.57
C ARG A 141 -9.22 -20.60 4.28
N ARG A 142 -10.13 -19.61 4.38
CA ARG A 142 -10.86 -19.02 3.24
C ARG A 142 -10.31 -17.65 2.82
N GLY A 143 -9.12 -17.30 3.29
CA GLY A 143 -8.45 -16.01 3.02
C GLY A 143 -6.96 -16.22 2.80
N TYR A 144 -6.15 -15.60 3.65
CA TYR A 144 -4.69 -15.54 3.54
C TYR A 144 -3.95 -16.87 3.70
N GLY A 145 -4.59 -17.95 4.16
CA GLY A 145 -3.88 -19.17 4.54
C GLY A 145 -3.02 -18.95 5.78
N HIS A 146 -1.83 -19.53 5.84
CA HIS A 146 -0.82 -19.09 6.82
C HIS A 146 -0.34 -17.70 6.43
N TYR A 147 -0.43 -16.77 7.37
CA TYR A 147 -0.06 -15.38 7.10
C TYR A 147 0.56 -14.71 8.31
N LEU A 148 1.32 -13.67 8.03
CA LEU A 148 1.95 -12.78 8.98
C LEU A 148 1.53 -11.34 8.69
N VAL A 149 1.40 -10.53 9.74
CA VAL A 149 1.35 -9.07 9.68
C VAL A 149 2.45 -8.53 10.54
N ILE A 150 3.29 -7.68 9.99
CA ILE A 150 4.40 -7.04 10.70
C ILE A 150 4.15 -5.54 10.70
N ARG A 151 4.23 -4.90 11.87
CA ARG A 151 4.22 -3.46 12.04
C ARG A 151 5.65 -2.95 12.11
N HIS A 152 5.93 -1.92 11.32
CA HIS A 152 7.26 -1.34 11.16
C HIS A 152 7.34 0.04 11.81
N PRO A 153 8.51 0.45 12.35
CA PRO A 153 8.72 1.79 12.92
C PRO A 153 8.33 2.92 11.96
N ASN A 154 8.57 2.75 10.64
CA ASN A 154 8.22 3.74 9.62
C ASN A 154 6.71 3.97 9.41
N GLY A 155 5.85 3.35 10.21
CA GLY A 155 4.39 3.50 10.15
C GLY A 155 3.67 2.58 9.17
N LEU A 156 4.41 1.75 8.43
CA LEU A 156 3.85 0.75 7.53
C LEU A 156 3.49 -0.53 8.28
N GLU A 157 2.45 -1.22 7.85
CA GLU A 157 2.25 -2.65 8.10
C GLU A 157 2.39 -3.43 6.80
N THR A 158 3.07 -4.59 6.85
CA THR A 158 3.16 -5.51 5.73
C THR A 158 2.46 -6.82 6.03
N VAL A 159 1.81 -7.39 5.02
CA VAL A 159 1.10 -8.68 5.11
C VAL A 159 1.77 -9.67 4.17
N TYR A 160 2.03 -10.89 4.67
CA TYR A 160 2.62 -11.99 3.93
C TYR A 160 1.67 -13.18 3.98
N GLY A 161 0.99 -13.45 2.88
CA GLY A 161 -0.05 -14.49 2.79
C GLY A 161 0.39 -15.71 1.99
N HIS A 162 -0.43 -16.76 2.10
CA HIS A 162 -0.34 -18.05 1.41
C HIS A 162 0.94 -18.86 1.73
N LEU A 163 1.56 -18.58 2.89
CA LEU A 163 2.78 -19.24 3.33
C LEU A 163 2.53 -20.78 3.51
N SER A 164 3.54 -21.59 3.25
CA SER A 164 3.55 -23.01 3.63
C SER A 164 3.91 -23.20 5.10
N LYS A 165 4.79 -22.33 5.63
CA LYS A 165 5.23 -22.34 7.02
C LYS A 165 5.52 -20.93 7.50
N LYS A 166 5.14 -20.60 8.72
CA LYS A 166 5.57 -19.41 9.45
C LYS A 166 6.80 -19.77 10.27
N LEU A 167 7.81 -18.90 10.31
CA LEU A 167 9.06 -19.10 11.04
C LEU A 167 9.13 -18.23 12.29
N VAL A 168 8.18 -17.31 12.45
CA VAL A 168 8.07 -16.36 13.57
C VAL A 168 6.69 -16.39 14.18
N ALA A 169 6.60 -16.01 15.46
CA ALA A 169 5.38 -15.96 16.26
C ALA A 169 4.90 -14.52 16.46
N GLU A 170 3.66 -14.37 16.98
CA GLU A 170 3.16 -13.06 17.42
C GLU A 170 4.07 -12.46 18.49
N ASN A 171 4.33 -11.17 18.36
CA ASN A 171 5.20 -10.33 19.20
C ASN A 171 6.70 -10.54 19.03
N ASP A 172 7.17 -11.42 18.14
CA ASP A 172 8.59 -11.50 17.81
C ASP A 172 9.07 -10.20 17.16
N ILE A 173 10.31 -9.80 17.49
CA ILE A 173 11.03 -8.73 16.82
C ILE A 173 11.78 -9.33 15.64
N VAL A 174 11.70 -8.67 14.50
CA VAL A 174 12.39 -9.07 13.27
C VAL A 174 13.14 -7.90 12.66
N HIS A 175 14.24 -8.18 11.96
CA HIS A 175 14.98 -7.20 11.19
C HIS A 175 14.69 -7.34 9.69
N ALA A 176 14.89 -6.27 8.95
CA ALA A 176 14.80 -6.32 7.50
C ALA A 176 15.70 -7.43 6.92
N GLY A 177 15.11 -8.30 6.10
CA GLY A 177 15.83 -9.45 5.52
C GLY A 177 15.75 -10.74 6.34
N ASP A 178 15.29 -10.70 7.58
CA ASP A 178 15.10 -11.93 8.38
C ASP A 178 14.11 -12.88 7.69
N PRO A 179 14.42 -14.20 7.69
CA PRO A 179 13.48 -15.21 7.20
C PRO A 179 12.29 -15.35 8.16
N ILE A 180 11.11 -14.92 7.71
CA ILE A 180 9.87 -14.93 8.51
C ILE A 180 8.91 -16.04 8.12
N GLY A 181 9.08 -16.64 6.94
CA GLY A 181 8.20 -17.69 6.46
C GLY A 181 8.72 -18.35 5.20
N LEU A 182 7.99 -19.37 4.76
CA LEU A 182 8.27 -20.07 3.51
C LEU A 182 7.10 -19.91 2.55
N GLY A 183 7.39 -19.63 1.29
CA GLY A 183 6.43 -19.54 0.21
C GLY A 183 5.53 -20.78 0.13
N GLY A 184 4.29 -20.62 -0.29
CA GLY A 184 3.35 -21.73 -0.31
C GLY A 184 2.10 -21.47 -1.15
N ASN A 185 1.07 -22.30 -0.87
CA ASN A 185 -0.21 -22.29 -1.57
C ASN A 185 -1.37 -22.54 -0.60
N THR A 186 -1.30 -22.02 0.62
CA THR A 186 -2.33 -22.24 1.65
C THR A 186 -3.46 -21.20 1.57
N GLY A 187 -4.60 -21.52 2.19
CA GLY A 187 -5.77 -20.64 2.16
C GLY A 187 -6.47 -20.61 0.80
N ARG A 188 -6.98 -19.43 0.41
CA ARG A 188 -7.67 -19.24 -0.87
C ARG A 188 -6.70 -18.90 -1.99
N SER A 189 -5.91 -19.86 -2.41
CA SER A 189 -4.91 -19.75 -3.45
C SER A 189 -5.07 -20.86 -4.50
N THR A 190 -4.71 -20.60 -5.74
CA THR A 190 -4.80 -21.53 -6.87
C THR A 190 -3.44 -22.01 -7.38
N GLY A 191 -2.35 -21.55 -6.76
CA GLY A 191 -0.98 -21.94 -7.12
C GLY A 191 0.01 -21.21 -6.24
N SER A 192 1.22 -21.77 -6.07
CA SER A 192 2.22 -21.22 -5.15
C SER A 192 2.62 -19.80 -5.53
N HIS A 193 2.39 -18.85 -4.60
CA HIS A 193 2.76 -17.43 -4.69
C HIS A 193 2.83 -16.80 -3.30
N LEU A 194 3.55 -15.71 -3.18
CA LEU A 194 3.47 -14.79 -2.05
C LEU A 194 2.38 -13.76 -2.34
N HIS A 195 1.37 -13.66 -1.49
CA HIS A 195 0.48 -12.50 -1.44
C HIS A 195 1.10 -11.47 -0.50
N PHE A 196 1.49 -10.31 -1.05
CA PHE A 196 2.18 -9.26 -0.32
C PHE A 196 1.34 -7.98 -0.31
N GLU A 197 1.07 -7.44 0.89
CA GLU A 197 0.37 -6.17 1.05
C GLU A 197 1.20 -5.16 1.82
N THR A 198 0.97 -3.89 1.54
CA THR A 198 1.41 -2.75 2.33
C THR A 198 0.19 -1.98 2.83
N ARG A 199 0.23 -1.56 4.11
CA ARG A 199 -0.91 -0.90 4.78
C ARG A 199 -0.45 0.24 5.66
N VAL A 200 -1.27 1.29 5.75
CA VAL A 200 -1.19 2.34 6.76
C VAL A 200 -2.53 2.40 7.48
N LEU A 201 -2.53 2.23 8.80
CA LEU A 201 -3.75 2.24 9.62
C LEU A 201 -4.85 1.32 9.03
N GLY A 202 -4.47 0.09 8.64
CA GLY A 202 -5.36 -0.89 8.04
C GLY A 202 -5.75 -0.64 6.58
N ASN A 203 -5.47 0.54 6.03
CA ASN A 203 -5.76 0.86 4.64
C ASN A 203 -4.71 0.26 3.72
N ALA A 204 -5.13 -0.59 2.79
CA ALA A 204 -4.24 -1.22 1.83
C ALA A 204 -3.77 -0.19 0.79
N ILE A 205 -2.48 -0.19 0.53
CA ILE A 205 -1.80 0.63 -0.47
C ILE A 205 -1.21 -0.32 -1.52
N ASN A 206 -1.19 0.09 -2.78
CA ASN A 206 -0.56 -0.71 -3.82
C ASN A 206 0.96 -0.87 -3.55
N PRO A 207 1.46 -2.08 -3.26
CA PRO A 207 2.87 -2.26 -2.97
C PRO A 207 3.80 -1.85 -4.11
N ALA A 208 3.32 -1.84 -5.35
CA ALA A 208 4.11 -1.40 -6.51
C ALA A 208 4.50 0.10 -6.47
N TYR A 209 3.92 0.90 -5.59
CA TYR A 209 4.35 2.28 -5.37
C TYR A 209 5.63 2.40 -4.54
N MET A 210 5.98 1.34 -3.82
CA MET A 210 7.12 1.29 -2.91
C MET A 210 8.17 0.26 -3.33
N PHE A 211 7.74 -0.87 -3.91
CA PHE A 211 8.58 -2.03 -4.24
C PHE A 211 8.52 -2.34 -5.73
N ASP A 212 9.65 -2.24 -6.42
CA ASP A 212 9.84 -2.68 -7.80
C ASP A 212 10.36 -4.12 -7.83
N PHE A 213 9.43 -5.09 -7.81
CA PHE A 213 9.78 -6.51 -7.83
C PHE A 213 10.56 -6.92 -9.08
N PRO A 214 10.21 -6.46 -10.31
CA PRO A 214 11.00 -6.75 -11.50
C PRO A 214 12.48 -6.39 -11.39
N HIS A 215 12.79 -5.26 -10.76
CA HIS A 215 14.17 -4.77 -10.63
C HIS A 215 14.77 -5.02 -9.24
N GLN A 216 14.01 -5.62 -8.32
CA GLN A 216 14.45 -5.94 -6.95
C GLN A 216 14.98 -4.71 -6.18
N THR A 217 14.27 -3.59 -6.29
CA THR A 217 14.64 -2.32 -5.65
C THR A 217 13.42 -1.59 -5.09
N ALA A 218 13.66 -0.56 -4.28
CA ALA A 218 12.62 0.40 -3.93
C ALA A 218 12.36 1.35 -5.11
N VAL A 219 11.11 1.78 -5.26
CA VAL A 219 10.70 2.76 -6.28
C VAL A 219 11.13 4.17 -5.89
N THR A 220 11.21 4.45 -4.58
CA THR A 220 11.49 5.78 -4.01
C THR A 220 12.12 5.64 -2.64
N ASP A 221 12.83 6.67 -2.18
CA ASP A 221 13.39 6.72 -0.81
C ASP A 221 12.32 7.04 0.23
N TYR A 222 11.26 7.77 -0.17
CA TYR A 222 10.13 8.14 0.69
C TYR A 222 8.82 7.98 -0.06
N PHE A 223 7.86 7.30 0.53
CA PHE A 223 6.49 7.24 0.05
C PHE A 223 5.61 8.15 0.89
N ILE A 224 4.87 9.04 0.24
CA ILE A 224 3.93 9.94 0.91
C ILE A 224 2.52 9.40 0.77
N TYR A 225 1.98 8.89 1.88
CA TYR A 225 0.57 8.59 1.98
C TYR A 225 -0.17 9.88 2.31
N ALA A 226 -0.92 10.41 1.35
CA ALA A 226 -1.75 11.59 1.55
C ALA A 226 -3.22 11.19 1.57
N LYS A 227 -3.94 11.64 2.61
CA LYS A 227 -5.40 11.57 2.62
C LYS A 227 -5.89 12.47 1.47
N ASN A 228 -6.64 11.90 0.55
CA ASN A 228 -7.21 12.69 -0.54
C ASN A 228 -8.27 13.65 0.02
N THR A 229 -7.95 14.94 0.09
CA THR A 229 -8.82 15.98 0.66
C THR A 229 -9.88 16.50 -0.31
N ARG A 230 -9.82 16.13 -1.60
CA ARG A 230 -10.86 16.50 -2.57
C ARG A 230 -12.11 15.68 -2.34
N GLU A 231 -13.25 16.35 -2.20
CA GLU A 231 -14.55 15.67 -2.20
C GLU A 231 -14.76 14.97 -3.54
N ILE A 232 -14.72 13.66 -3.53
CA ILE A 232 -14.98 12.84 -4.72
C ILE A 232 -16.36 12.20 -4.56
N TYR A 233 -17.19 12.43 -5.55
CA TYR A 233 -18.50 11.83 -5.61
C TYR A 233 -18.58 10.74 -6.67
N TYR A 234 -19.24 9.64 -6.33
CA TYR A 234 -19.47 8.51 -7.21
C TYR A 234 -20.97 8.29 -7.42
N THR A 235 -21.40 8.23 -8.68
CA THR A 235 -22.77 7.86 -9.01
C THR A 235 -22.91 6.34 -9.11
N VAL A 236 -23.74 5.75 -8.27
CA VAL A 236 -24.00 4.30 -8.19
C VAL A 236 -24.54 3.79 -9.52
N LYS A 237 -23.95 2.74 -10.04
CA LYS A 237 -24.33 2.06 -11.29
C LYS A 237 -24.99 0.72 -10.99
N LYS A 238 -25.69 0.16 -11.96
CA LYS A 238 -26.29 -1.19 -11.86
C LYS A 238 -25.24 -2.24 -11.52
N GLY A 239 -25.48 -3.00 -10.46
CA GLY A 239 -24.59 -4.04 -9.96
C GLY A 239 -23.50 -3.56 -9.00
N ASP A 240 -23.45 -2.26 -8.65
CA ASP A 240 -22.54 -1.78 -7.63
C ASP A 240 -22.94 -2.23 -6.22
N THR A 241 -21.93 -2.36 -5.38
CA THR A 241 -22.08 -2.55 -3.94
C THR A 241 -21.14 -1.55 -3.24
N LEU A 242 -21.40 -1.24 -1.97
CA LEU A 242 -20.51 -0.37 -1.19
C LEU A 242 -19.06 -0.87 -1.21
N SER A 243 -18.86 -2.20 -1.20
CA SER A 243 -17.53 -2.80 -1.30
C SER A 243 -16.86 -2.52 -2.64
N ARG A 244 -17.59 -2.68 -3.76
CA ARG A 244 -17.04 -2.38 -5.10
C ARG A 244 -16.72 -0.91 -5.28
N ILE A 245 -17.61 -0.04 -4.78
CA ILE A 245 -17.41 1.42 -4.85
C ILE A 245 -16.20 1.83 -4.02
N ALA A 246 -16.07 1.30 -2.78
CA ALA A 246 -14.95 1.58 -1.90
C ALA A 246 -13.60 1.23 -2.57
N ILE A 247 -13.52 0.05 -3.16
CA ILE A 247 -12.32 -0.44 -3.84
C ILE A 247 -11.98 0.41 -5.06
N LYS A 248 -13.00 0.69 -5.90
CA LYS A 248 -12.82 1.47 -7.13
C LYS A 248 -12.30 2.88 -6.85
N ASN A 249 -12.67 3.44 -5.69
CA ASN A 249 -12.31 4.80 -5.29
C ASN A 249 -11.22 4.81 -4.20
N GLU A 250 -10.52 3.68 -4.00
CA GLU A 250 -9.39 3.54 -3.08
C GLU A 250 -9.72 4.02 -1.64
N THR A 251 -10.93 3.68 -1.18
CA THR A 251 -11.46 4.03 0.14
C THR A 251 -12.04 2.80 0.85
N THR A 252 -12.59 2.97 2.05
CA THR A 252 -13.23 1.90 2.81
C THR A 252 -14.75 2.03 2.81
N ILE A 253 -15.46 0.91 3.03
CA ILE A 253 -16.92 0.93 3.23
C ILE A 253 -17.27 1.84 4.42
N GLY A 254 -16.50 1.74 5.52
CA GLY A 254 -16.67 2.57 6.72
C GLY A 254 -16.58 4.06 6.40
N ASN A 255 -15.60 4.46 5.60
CA ASN A 255 -15.44 5.85 5.17
C ASN A 255 -16.62 6.32 4.32
N ILE A 256 -17.04 5.54 3.31
CA ILE A 256 -18.24 5.87 2.50
C ILE A 256 -19.47 6.02 3.40
N CYS A 257 -19.67 5.09 4.33
CA CYS A 257 -20.82 5.14 5.25
C CYS A 257 -20.79 6.40 6.12
N LYS A 258 -19.64 6.73 6.70
CA LYS A 258 -19.45 7.93 7.53
C LYS A 258 -19.69 9.22 6.75
N LEU A 259 -19.14 9.33 5.54
CA LEU A 259 -19.24 10.51 4.69
C LEU A 259 -20.68 10.77 4.20
N ASN A 260 -21.53 9.71 4.11
CA ASN A 260 -22.89 9.79 3.58
C ASN A 260 -23.98 9.57 4.65
N GLY A 261 -23.61 9.36 5.92
CA GLY A 261 -24.57 9.10 6.99
C GLY A 261 -25.39 7.82 6.80
N ILE A 262 -24.80 6.78 6.18
CA ILE A 262 -25.48 5.50 5.90
C ILE A 262 -24.83 4.35 6.67
N SER A 263 -25.61 3.29 6.94
CA SER A 263 -25.07 2.08 7.57
C SER A 263 -24.31 1.19 6.58
N ARG A 264 -23.47 0.28 7.08
CA ARG A 264 -22.74 -0.72 6.25
C ARG A 264 -23.67 -1.66 5.47
N ASN A 265 -24.89 -1.85 5.98
CA ASN A 265 -25.92 -2.70 5.36
C ASN A 265 -26.96 -1.87 4.55
N ALA A 266 -26.69 -0.58 4.32
CA ALA A 266 -27.59 0.26 3.55
C ALA A 266 -27.74 -0.24 2.11
N VAL A 267 -28.97 -0.25 1.62
CA VAL A 267 -29.25 -0.51 0.21
C VAL A 267 -28.98 0.76 -0.57
N ILE A 268 -27.99 0.73 -1.45
CA ILE A 268 -27.67 1.83 -2.36
C ILE A 268 -28.50 1.67 -3.66
N LYS A 269 -28.96 2.79 -4.22
CA LYS A 269 -29.82 2.81 -5.41
C LYS A 269 -29.00 3.25 -6.64
N VAL A 270 -29.30 2.67 -7.81
CA VAL A 270 -28.73 3.15 -9.08
C VAL A 270 -29.07 4.61 -9.29
N GLY A 271 -28.10 5.43 -9.67
CA GLY A 271 -28.21 6.88 -9.77
C GLY A 271 -27.96 7.64 -8.46
N GLN A 272 -27.89 6.98 -7.33
CA GLN A 272 -27.52 7.61 -6.05
C GLN A 272 -26.08 8.13 -6.13
N THR A 273 -25.86 9.36 -5.69
CA THR A 273 -24.52 9.94 -5.56
C THR A 273 -24.01 9.72 -4.15
N LEU A 274 -22.83 9.12 -4.03
CA LEU A 274 -22.14 8.89 -2.77
C LEU A 274 -20.83 9.65 -2.76
N ARG A 275 -20.58 10.38 -1.69
CA ARG A 275 -19.26 10.90 -1.39
C ARG A 275 -18.34 9.74 -1.01
N VAL A 276 -17.22 9.59 -1.71
CA VAL A 276 -16.33 8.43 -1.56
C VAL A 276 -14.98 8.82 -0.94
N ASN A 277 -14.77 10.13 -0.77
CA ASN A 277 -13.58 10.69 -0.15
C ASN A 277 -13.92 12.00 0.56
#